data_77e2d1c03344f921e2e95bd055d3b3d9
#
_entry.id   77e2d1c03344f921e2e95bd055d3b3d9
#
_cell.length_a   1.000
_cell.length_b   1.000
_cell.length_c   1.000
_cell.angle_alpha   90.00
_cell.angle_beta   90.00
_cell.angle_gamma   90.00
#
_symmetry.space_group_name_H-M   'P 1'
#
loop_
_entity.id
_entity.type
_entity.pdbx_description
1 polymer ?
#
loop_
_entity_poly.entity_id
_entity_poly.type
_entity_poly.pdbx_seq_one_letter_code
_entity_poly.pdbx_strand_id
1 'polypeptide(L)'
;PDATWLVHQDEYQFMFSTEESKEQNSAFALVERTEFKGNYDVFGDGLVVILEMPGHTPGHTALQLTMPESGIILLTGDLYHMSKSRKLRLVPRFNTNEAETRESMVLFESIASELGARVIIQHEPEDVALLPKPPQFLH
;
A
#
# COMPACT_ATOMS: atom_id res chain seq x y z
N PRO A 1 3.83 -18.18 14.47
CA PRO A 1 4.48 -16.89 14.35
C PRO A 1 3.65 -15.86 15.10
N ASP A 2 4.32 -15.03 15.90
CA ASP A 2 3.69 -14.07 16.82
C ASP A 2 3.46 -12.70 16.14
N ALA A 3 3.17 -12.70 14.84
CA ALA A 3 2.90 -11.49 14.07
C ALA A 3 1.40 -11.28 13.89
N THR A 4 0.93 -10.07 14.21
CA THR A 4 -0.45 -9.64 13.94
C THR A 4 -0.56 -9.14 12.50
N TRP A 5 -1.55 -9.61 11.78
CA TRP A 5 -1.87 -9.13 10.46
C TRP A 5 -2.72 -7.85 10.55
N LEU A 6 -2.20 -6.73 10.04
CA LEU A 6 -2.97 -5.50 9.88
C LEU A 6 -3.64 -5.53 8.50
N VAL A 7 -4.95 -5.47 8.44
CA VAL A 7 -5.70 -5.57 7.20
C VAL A 7 -6.85 -4.55 7.18
N HIS A 8 -7.01 -3.88 6.03
CA HIS A 8 -8.19 -3.05 5.83
C HIS A 8 -9.46 -3.91 5.83
N GLN A 9 -10.52 -3.45 6.50
CA GLN A 9 -11.76 -4.23 6.65
C GLN A 9 -12.36 -4.64 5.30
N ASP A 10 -12.37 -3.74 4.32
CA ASP A 10 -12.95 -4.01 3.01
C ASP A 10 -12.06 -4.99 2.20
N GLU A 11 -10.73 -4.98 2.43
CA GLU A 11 -9.82 -5.98 1.85
C GLU A 11 -10.09 -7.37 2.43
N TYR A 12 -10.22 -7.46 3.76
CA TYR A 12 -10.57 -8.73 4.39
C TYR A 12 -11.89 -9.30 3.85
N GLN A 13 -12.92 -8.45 3.75
CA GLN A 13 -14.21 -8.87 3.19
C GLN A 13 -14.09 -9.31 1.73
N PHE A 14 -13.30 -8.60 0.93
CA PHE A 14 -13.05 -8.94 -0.47
C PHE A 14 -12.31 -10.28 -0.61
N MET A 15 -11.25 -10.51 0.17
CA MET A 15 -10.47 -11.75 0.18
C MET A 15 -11.31 -12.99 0.54
N PHE A 16 -12.40 -12.81 1.28
CA PHE A 16 -13.28 -13.90 1.75
C PHE A 16 -14.70 -13.79 1.19
N SER A 17 -14.91 -13.11 0.07
CA SER A 17 -16.23 -12.84 -0.50
C SER A 17 -16.88 -14.03 -1.21
N THR A 18 -16.08 -14.96 -1.75
CA THR A 18 -16.54 -16.15 -2.48
C THR A 18 -15.94 -17.43 -1.89
N GLU A 19 -16.54 -18.58 -2.15
CA GLU A 19 -15.99 -19.86 -1.69
C GLU A 19 -14.60 -20.14 -2.27
N GLU A 20 -14.38 -19.77 -3.54
CA GLU A 20 -13.06 -19.91 -4.19
C GLU A 20 -12.01 -19.02 -3.51
N SER A 21 -12.33 -17.75 -3.25
CA SER A 21 -11.40 -16.83 -2.57
C SER A 21 -11.15 -17.24 -1.11
N LYS A 22 -12.14 -17.80 -0.41
CA LYS A 22 -11.95 -18.37 0.93
C LYS A 22 -10.97 -19.54 0.92
N GLU A 23 -11.06 -20.41 -0.07
CA GLU A 23 -10.13 -21.54 -0.22
C GLU A 23 -8.71 -21.05 -0.49
N GLN A 24 -8.54 -20.13 -1.45
CA GLN A 24 -7.25 -19.53 -1.80
C GLN A 24 -6.61 -18.79 -0.63
N ASN A 25 -7.40 -18.12 0.21
CA ASN A 25 -6.93 -17.32 1.34
C ASN A 25 -7.05 -18.06 2.69
N SER A 26 -7.31 -19.37 2.69
CA SER A 26 -7.57 -20.15 3.90
C SER A 26 -6.47 -20.06 4.96
N ALA A 27 -5.21 -19.90 4.55
CA ALA A 27 -4.08 -19.71 5.46
C ALA A 27 -4.19 -18.42 6.31
N PHE A 28 -4.84 -17.39 5.79
CA PHE A 28 -5.05 -16.11 6.48
C PHE A 28 -6.26 -16.11 7.42
N ALA A 29 -7.20 -17.02 7.24
CA ALA A 29 -8.42 -17.09 8.03
C ALA A 29 -8.18 -17.32 9.54
N LEU A 30 -7.06 -17.96 9.89
CA LEU A 30 -6.68 -18.30 11.27
C LEU A 30 -5.59 -17.38 11.84
N VAL A 31 -5.10 -16.41 11.08
CA VAL A 31 -4.08 -15.48 11.54
C VAL A 31 -4.71 -14.46 12.47
N GLU A 32 -4.04 -14.16 13.60
CA GLU A 32 -4.42 -13.06 14.46
C GLU A 32 -4.32 -11.75 13.67
N ARG A 33 -5.40 -10.98 13.66
CA ARG A 33 -5.48 -9.76 12.87
C ARG A 33 -6.08 -8.59 13.61
N THR A 34 -5.73 -7.40 13.16
CA THR A 34 -6.39 -6.15 13.47
C THR A 34 -7.00 -5.60 12.18
N GLU A 35 -8.31 -5.47 12.15
CA GLU A 35 -9.03 -4.85 11.05
C GLU A 35 -9.16 -3.34 11.31
N PHE A 36 -8.89 -2.53 10.29
CA PHE A 36 -9.01 -1.07 10.38
C PHE A 36 -9.79 -0.49 9.20
N LYS A 37 -10.21 0.77 9.30
CA LYS A 37 -10.78 1.61 8.23
C LYS A 37 -10.05 2.94 8.17
N GLY A 38 -10.01 3.54 6.99
CA GLY A 38 -9.26 4.78 6.79
C GLY A 38 -7.76 4.56 6.92
N ASN A 39 -7.04 5.64 7.20
CA ASN A 39 -5.60 5.57 7.47
C ASN A 39 -5.37 4.96 8.87
N TYR A 40 -4.29 4.19 9.00
CA TYR A 40 -3.96 3.51 10.24
C TYR A 40 -2.50 3.76 10.63
N ASP A 41 -2.30 4.42 11.77
CA ASP A 41 -0.98 4.61 12.36
C ASP A 41 -0.59 3.36 13.16
N VAL A 42 0.43 2.65 12.66
CA VAL A 42 0.79 1.31 13.16
C VAL A 42 1.24 1.33 14.62
N PHE A 43 1.99 2.37 15.01
CA PHE A 43 2.56 2.50 16.36
C PHE A 43 1.98 3.69 17.15
N GLY A 44 1.14 4.52 16.54
CA GLY A 44 0.55 5.70 17.17
C GLY A 44 1.50 6.88 17.30
N ASP A 45 2.61 6.88 16.58
CA ASP A 45 3.67 7.91 16.62
C ASP A 45 3.88 8.62 15.27
N GLY A 46 3.10 8.25 14.25
CA GLY A 46 3.16 8.82 12.90
C GLY A 46 4.36 8.37 12.06
N LEU A 47 5.18 7.43 12.56
CA LEU A 47 6.37 6.97 11.83
C LEU A 47 6.03 5.96 10.75
N VAL A 48 5.02 5.12 10.99
CA VAL A 48 4.55 4.12 10.03
C VAL A 48 3.04 4.23 9.90
N VAL A 49 2.57 4.77 8.78
CA VAL A 49 1.13 4.98 8.55
C VAL A 49 0.70 4.23 7.30
N ILE A 50 -0.31 3.38 7.45
CA ILE A 50 -1.00 2.74 6.32
C ILE A 50 -2.03 3.74 5.80
N LEU A 51 -1.94 4.08 4.52
CA LEU A 51 -2.83 5.03 3.85
C LEU A 51 -3.89 4.27 3.04
N GLU A 52 -5.16 4.57 3.28
CA GLU A 52 -6.27 4.01 2.53
C GLU A 52 -6.26 4.54 1.09
N MET A 53 -6.13 3.63 0.12
CA MET A 53 -6.05 3.94 -1.32
C MET A 53 -6.89 2.94 -2.14
N PRO A 54 -8.22 2.92 -1.97
CA PRO A 54 -9.09 1.91 -2.58
C PRO A 54 -9.11 2.00 -4.11
N GLY A 55 -9.53 0.91 -4.74
CA GLY A 55 -9.80 0.83 -6.18
C GLY A 55 -9.09 -0.31 -6.88
N HIS A 56 -7.79 -0.52 -6.71
CA HIS A 56 -7.12 -1.73 -7.19
C HIS A 56 -7.80 -2.97 -6.60
N THR A 57 -7.89 -3.01 -5.29
CA THR A 57 -8.86 -3.79 -4.52
C THR A 57 -9.67 -2.85 -3.63
N PRO A 58 -10.83 -3.27 -3.06
CA PRO A 58 -11.65 -2.40 -2.22
C PRO A 58 -10.94 -1.88 -0.98
N GLY A 59 -10.02 -2.63 -0.42
CA GLY A 59 -9.25 -2.24 0.76
C GLY A 59 -7.77 -2.03 0.48
N HIS A 60 -7.40 -1.74 -0.79
CA HIS A 60 -6.01 -1.46 -1.15
C HIS A 60 -5.45 -0.28 -0.35
N THR A 61 -4.17 -0.39 0.02
CA THR A 61 -3.45 0.60 0.82
C THR A 61 -2.07 0.90 0.26
N ALA A 62 -1.57 2.10 0.55
CA ALA A 62 -0.17 2.49 0.42
C ALA A 62 0.47 2.59 1.80
N LEU A 63 1.80 2.71 1.87
CA LEU A 63 2.50 2.84 3.14
C LEU A 63 3.34 4.11 3.17
N GLN A 64 3.18 4.90 4.23
CA GLN A 64 4.03 6.03 4.56
C GLN A 64 5.02 5.63 5.66
N LEU A 65 6.28 5.95 5.45
CA LEU A 65 7.37 5.77 6.42
C LEU A 65 8.04 7.12 6.66
N THR A 66 8.17 7.52 7.91
CA THR A 66 8.93 8.71 8.31
C THR A 66 10.27 8.26 8.87
N MET A 67 11.34 8.51 8.12
CA MET A 67 12.68 8.07 8.45
C MET A 67 13.52 9.26 8.92
N PRO A 68 14.35 9.12 10.00
CA PRO A 68 15.08 10.24 10.59
C PRO A 68 16.02 10.98 9.61
N GLU A 69 16.71 10.24 8.74
CA GLU A 69 17.68 10.81 7.80
C GLU A 69 17.18 10.81 6.35
N SER A 70 16.43 9.78 5.95
CA SER A 70 15.93 9.63 4.58
C SER A 70 14.65 10.42 4.31
N GLY A 71 14.06 11.04 5.34
CA GLY A 71 12.81 11.79 5.24
C GLY A 71 11.59 10.88 5.04
N ILE A 72 10.56 11.41 4.39
CA ILE A 72 9.30 10.68 4.19
C ILE A 72 9.37 9.85 2.92
N ILE A 73 9.01 8.58 3.05
CA ILE A 73 8.96 7.60 1.96
C ILE A 73 7.52 7.11 1.82
N LEU A 74 7.02 7.06 0.59
CA LEU A 74 5.73 6.46 0.26
C LEU A 74 5.94 5.24 -0.63
N LEU A 75 5.42 4.08 -0.18
CA LEU A 75 5.35 2.86 -0.97
C LEU A 75 3.95 2.76 -1.58
N THR A 76 3.87 2.60 -2.89
CA THR A 76 2.60 2.73 -3.63
C THR A 76 1.64 1.55 -3.49
N GLY A 77 2.13 0.38 -3.04
CA GLY A 77 1.39 -0.85 -3.27
C GLY A 77 1.14 -1.04 -4.77
N ASP A 78 -0.05 -1.52 -5.10
CA ASP A 78 -0.48 -1.75 -6.49
C ASP A 78 -1.21 -0.55 -7.12
N LEU A 79 -1.17 0.62 -6.47
CA LEU A 79 -1.68 1.86 -7.06
C LEU A 79 -0.96 2.19 -8.37
N TYR A 80 0.35 1.92 -8.42
CA TYR A 80 1.18 2.05 -9.61
C TYR A 80 2.10 0.84 -9.78
N HIS A 81 2.14 0.28 -10.99
CA HIS A 81 3.07 -0.80 -11.32
C HIS A 81 4.37 -0.32 -11.98
N MET A 82 4.36 0.88 -12.56
CA MET A 82 5.52 1.44 -13.26
C MET A 82 5.52 2.97 -13.15
N SER A 83 6.69 3.56 -13.20
CA SER A 83 6.89 5.01 -13.29
C SER A 83 6.13 5.64 -14.45
N LYS A 84 6.01 4.92 -15.58
CA LYS A 84 5.18 5.34 -16.72
C LYS A 84 3.70 5.39 -16.37
N SER A 85 3.18 4.41 -15.62
CA SER A 85 1.79 4.38 -15.17
C SER A 85 1.47 5.55 -14.26
N ARG A 86 2.37 5.86 -13.31
CA ARG A 86 2.27 7.04 -12.45
C ARG A 86 2.23 8.33 -13.26
N LYS A 87 3.19 8.52 -14.17
CA LYS A 87 3.33 9.73 -15.01
C LYS A 87 2.12 9.99 -15.90
N LEU A 88 1.52 8.94 -16.45
CA LEU A 88 0.39 9.00 -17.37
C LEU A 88 -0.97 8.74 -16.67
N ARG A 89 -0.96 8.50 -15.36
CA ARG A 89 -2.16 8.14 -14.56
C ARG A 89 -2.93 6.97 -15.16
N LEU A 90 -2.18 5.93 -15.57
CA LEU A 90 -2.77 4.72 -16.13
C LEU A 90 -3.17 3.77 -14.99
N VAL A 91 -4.43 3.40 -14.99
CA VAL A 91 -4.96 2.41 -14.04
C VAL A 91 -4.45 1.02 -14.45
N PRO A 92 -4.03 0.18 -13.49
CA PRO A 92 -3.65 -1.20 -13.76
C PRO A 92 -4.76 -1.99 -14.46
N ARG A 93 -4.38 -2.94 -15.33
CA ARG A 93 -5.37 -3.74 -16.07
C ARG A 93 -6.22 -4.62 -15.15
N PHE A 94 -5.60 -5.17 -14.11
CA PHE A 94 -6.28 -5.91 -13.05
C PHE A 94 -6.64 -4.93 -11.94
N ASN A 95 -7.90 -4.49 -11.93
CA ASN A 95 -8.39 -3.43 -11.07
C ASN A 95 -9.88 -3.63 -10.81
N THR A 96 -10.30 -3.45 -9.56
CA THR A 96 -11.68 -3.68 -9.15
C THR A 96 -12.58 -2.48 -9.48
N ASN A 97 -12.11 -1.25 -9.22
CA ASN A 97 -12.84 -0.01 -9.46
C ASN A 97 -11.92 1.08 -10.00
N GLU A 98 -12.02 1.36 -11.30
CA GLU A 98 -11.17 2.36 -11.96
C GLU A 98 -11.41 3.79 -11.45
N ALA A 99 -12.65 4.15 -11.13
CA ALA A 99 -12.97 5.49 -10.63
C ALA A 99 -12.32 5.75 -9.27
N GLU A 100 -12.47 4.83 -8.32
CA GLU A 100 -11.83 4.91 -7.00
C GLU A 100 -10.31 4.90 -7.11
N THR A 101 -9.73 4.08 -8.00
CA THR A 101 -8.27 4.10 -8.22
C THR A 101 -7.79 5.47 -8.69
N ARG A 102 -8.53 6.13 -9.59
CA ARG A 102 -8.18 7.47 -10.04
C ARG A 102 -8.27 8.52 -8.92
N GLU A 103 -9.27 8.41 -8.04
CA GLU A 103 -9.38 9.26 -6.85
C GLU A 103 -8.22 9.01 -5.89
N SER A 104 -7.88 7.75 -5.64
CA SER A 104 -6.72 7.35 -4.83
C SER A 104 -5.39 7.86 -5.43
N MET A 105 -5.23 7.83 -6.77
CA MET A 105 -4.07 8.41 -7.43
C MET A 105 -3.97 9.93 -7.18
N VAL A 106 -5.08 10.66 -7.25
CA VAL A 106 -5.10 12.10 -6.98
C VAL A 106 -4.72 12.38 -5.53
N LEU A 107 -5.31 11.66 -4.58
CA LEU A 107 -5.02 11.78 -3.16
C LEU A 107 -3.55 11.46 -2.85
N PHE A 108 -3.04 10.36 -3.40
CA PHE A 108 -1.65 9.94 -3.22
C PHE A 108 -0.65 11.00 -3.70
N GLU A 109 -0.87 11.58 -4.88
CA GLU A 109 0.01 12.62 -5.42
C GLU A 109 -0.07 13.93 -4.60
N SER A 110 -1.24 14.27 -4.04
CA SER A 110 -1.37 15.39 -3.10
C SER A 110 -0.53 15.16 -1.86
N ILE A 111 -0.67 13.99 -1.22
CA ILE A 111 0.11 13.61 -0.04
C ILE A 111 1.62 13.62 -0.36
N ALA A 112 2.02 13.01 -1.48
CA ALA A 112 3.43 12.96 -1.89
C ALA A 112 4.04 14.35 -2.07
N SER A 113 3.27 15.27 -2.68
CA SER A 113 3.68 16.66 -2.91
C SER A 113 3.73 17.47 -1.61
N GLU A 114 2.70 17.38 -0.78
CA GLU A 114 2.59 18.10 0.49
C GLU A 114 3.71 17.73 1.48
N LEU A 115 4.04 16.44 1.53
CA LEU A 115 5.07 15.90 2.41
C LEU A 115 6.49 15.97 1.80
N GLY A 116 6.64 16.35 0.52
CA GLY A 116 7.93 16.25 -0.18
C GLY A 116 8.48 14.83 -0.19
N ALA A 117 7.61 13.83 -0.24
CA ALA A 117 7.96 12.43 -0.02
C ALA A 117 8.69 11.82 -1.22
N ARG A 118 9.67 10.96 -0.93
CA ARG A 118 10.23 10.03 -1.91
C ARG A 118 9.24 8.91 -2.16
N VAL A 119 8.78 8.78 -3.41
CA VAL A 119 7.89 7.69 -3.81
C VAL A 119 8.69 6.52 -4.35
N ILE A 120 8.33 5.31 -3.90
CA ILE A 120 8.91 4.04 -4.35
C ILE A 120 7.78 3.17 -4.89
N ILE A 121 7.90 2.78 -6.16
CA ILE A 121 6.99 1.85 -6.82
C ILE A 121 7.60 0.45 -6.73
N GLN A 122 7.01 -0.43 -5.92
CA GLN A 122 7.59 -1.74 -5.60
C GLN A 122 7.73 -2.66 -6.84
N HIS A 123 6.89 -2.44 -7.87
CA HIS A 123 6.95 -3.17 -9.15
C HIS A 123 7.89 -2.55 -10.18
N GLU A 124 8.51 -1.40 -9.87
CA GLU A 124 9.48 -0.75 -10.77
C GLU A 124 10.90 -1.21 -10.41
N PRO A 125 11.56 -2.01 -11.28
CA PRO A 125 12.91 -2.49 -11.00
C PRO A 125 13.93 -1.38 -10.76
N GLU A 126 13.75 -0.24 -11.42
CA GLU A 126 14.66 0.91 -11.29
C GLU A 126 14.55 1.54 -9.90
N ASP A 127 13.33 1.68 -9.35
CA ASP A 127 13.11 2.19 -7.99
C ASP A 127 13.72 1.25 -6.95
N VAL A 128 13.48 -0.06 -7.10
CA VAL A 128 14.01 -1.09 -6.20
C VAL A 128 15.54 -1.19 -6.27
N ALA A 129 16.14 -1.00 -7.45
CA ALA A 129 17.59 -1.02 -7.62
C ALA A 129 18.31 0.13 -6.91
N LEU A 130 17.62 1.25 -6.67
CA LEU A 130 18.14 2.41 -5.93
C LEU A 130 18.06 2.25 -4.40
N LEU A 131 17.41 1.21 -3.90
CA LEU A 131 17.36 0.94 -2.47
C LEU A 131 18.64 0.28 -1.98
N PRO A 132 19.08 0.58 -0.74
CA PRO A 132 20.21 -0.09 -0.13
C PRO A 132 19.92 -1.59 -0.02
N LYS A 133 20.97 -2.41 -0.20
CA LYS A 133 20.88 -3.87 -0.05
C LYS A 133 21.42 -4.29 1.31
N PRO A 134 20.83 -5.32 1.93
CA PRO A 134 21.36 -5.84 3.19
C PRO A 134 22.87 -6.10 3.15
N PRO A 135 23.62 -5.73 4.20
CA PRO A 135 23.17 -5.25 5.51
C PRO A 135 22.88 -3.74 5.60
N GLN A 136 22.95 -3.00 4.52
CA GLN A 136 22.61 -1.57 4.47
C GLN A 136 21.10 -1.39 4.49
N PHE A 137 20.63 -0.26 5.05
CA PHE A 137 19.21 0.10 5.14
C PHE A 137 19.03 1.62 5.05
N LEU A 138 17.79 2.07 4.88
CA LEU A 138 17.44 3.48 4.97
C LEU A 138 17.34 3.89 6.45
N HIS A 139 17.84 5.08 6.77
CA HIS A 139 17.82 5.65 8.12
C HIS A 139 16.77 6.73 8.25
#